data_be5fbc4f48a7461fd2491322527b60e1
#
_entry.id   be5fbc4f48a7461fd2491322527b60e1
#
_cell.length_a   1.000
_cell.length_b   1.000
_cell.length_c   1.000
_cell.angle_alpha   90.00
_cell.angle_beta   90.00
_cell.angle_gamma   90.00
#
_symmetry.space_group_name_H-M   'P 1'
#
loop_
_entity.id
_entity.type
_entity.pdbx_description
1 polymer ?
#
loop_
_entity_poly.entity_id
_entity_poly.type
_entity_poly.pdbx_seq_one_letter_code
_entity_poly.pdbx_strand_id
1 'polypeptide(L)'
;KTKDEPQHELMGKITKKIIRLFKIKNEIFPINEKNLIKVISKINNSIKKSSLPYALIMRKETVKKEELKQKKFFIKKRSTPIIFYKKKKIPTRYKILEEIQKNINNKIAVIATTGKTGRELFTLNDCKNYFYQVGSMGCASAIALGVALNSKKKIMVLDGDGALLMKMGNMSTIGANQPKNLIHILIDNNVHDSTGQQLT
;
A
#
# COMPACT_ATOMS: atom_id res chain seq x y z
N LYS A 1 -18.42 -17.47 2.49
CA LYS A 1 -17.57 -16.34 2.94
C LYS A 1 -16.43 -16.21 1.94
N THR A 2 -16.40 -15.12 1.18
CA THR A 2 -15.23 -14.78 0.35
C THR A 2 -14.05 -14.53 1.28
N LYS A 3 -12.91 -15.19 1.04
CA LYS A 3 -11.64 -14.93 1.74
C LYS A 3 -11.10 -13.56 1.28
N ASP A 4 -11.55 -12.49 1.93
CA ASP A 4 -11.10 -11.13 1.66
C ASP A 4 -10.86 -10.41 2.98
N GLU A 5 -10.13 -9.32 2.93
CA GLU A 5 -9.78 -8.50 4.09
C GLU A 5 -11.05 -7.83 4.67
N PRO A 6 -11.23 -7.79 5.99
CA PRO A 6 -12.45 -7.24 6.62
C PRO A 6 -12.82 -5.82 6.18
N GLN A 7 -11.84 -4.98 5.91
CA GLN A 7 -12.05 -3.60 5.45
C GLN A 7 -12.67 -3.51 4.04
N HIS A 8 -12.60 -4.58 3.24
CA HIS A 8 -13.19 -4.62 1.91
C HIS A 8 -14.67 -5.07 1.92
N GLU A 9 -15.18 -5.57 3.05
CA GLU A 9 -16.51 -6.17 3.12
C GLU A 9 -17.62 -5.19 2.70
N LEU A 10 -17.63 -3.98 3.27
CA LEU A 10 -18.61 -2.96 2.95
C LEU A 10 -18.50 -2.54 1.48
N MET A 11 -17.28 -2.22 1.02
CA MET A 11 -17.05 -1.79 -0.36
C MET A 11 -17.44 -2.85 -1.37
N GLY A 12 -17.15 -4.13 -1.11
CA GLY A 12 -17.57 -5.23 -1.95
C GLY A 12 -19.09 -5.32 -2.11
N LYS A 13 -19.85 -5.01 -1.05
CA LYS A 13 -21.33 -5.00 -1.06
C LYS A 13 -21.92 -3.80 -1.80
N ILE A 14 -21.30 -2.63 -1.72
CA ILE A 14 -21.87 -1.37 -2.20
C ILE A 14 -21.29 -0.87 -3.53
N THR A 15 -20.14 -1.37 -3.98
CA THR A 15 -19.46 -0.91 -5.22
C THR A 15 -20.43 -0.76 -6.40
N LYS A 16 -21.25 -1.77 -6.68
CA LYS A 16 -22.23 -1.71 -7.79
C LYS A 16 -23.29 -0.65 -7.58
N LYS A 17 -23.72 -0.40 -6.33
CA LYS A 17 -24.68 0.65 -6.00
C LYS A 17 -24.09 2.04 -6.22
N ILE A 18 -22.84 2.25 -5.79
CA ILE A 18 -22.12 3.52 -5.97
C ILE A 18 -21.97 3.84 -7.46
N ILE A 19 -21.51 2.88 -8.27
CA ILE A 19 -21.36 3.06 -9.72
C ILE A 19 -22.68 3.47 -10.37
N ARG A 20 -23.80 2.87 -9.93
CA ARG A 20 -25.15 3.22 -10.41
C ARG A 20 -25.59 4.61 -9.99
N LEU A 21 -25.26 5.04 -8.75
CA LEU A 21 -25.55 6.40 -8.28
C LEU A 21 -24.87 7.46 -9.16
N PHE A 22 -23.65 7.20 -9.64
CA PHE A 22 -22.96 8.04 -10.60
C PHE A 22 -23.51 7.92 -12.04
N LYS A 23 -24.61 7.17 -12.23
CA LYS A 23 -25.21 6.91 -13.55
C LYS A 23 -24.26 6.25 -14.56
N ILE A 24 -23.23 5.57 -14.07
CA ILE A 24 -22.26 4.85 -14.90
C ILE A 24 -22.87 3.47 -15.25
N LYS A 25 -22.99 3.18 -16.56
CA LYS A 25 -23.38 1.86 -17.04
C LYS A 25 -22.35 0.83 -16.57
N ASN A 26 -22.82 -0.33 -16.13
CA ASN A 26 -21.91 -1.35 -15.61
C ASN A 26 -22.39 -2.76 -15.84
N GLU A 27 -21.44 -3.67 -15.98
CA GLU A 27 -21.64 -5.12 -16.07
C GLU A 27 -20.60 -5.86 -15.23
N ILE A 28 -20.88 -7.14 -14.94
CA ILE A 28 -19.90 -8.04 -14.36
C ILE A 28 -18.95 -8.50 -15.47
N PHE A 29 -17.66 -8.50 -15.19
CA PHE A 29 -16.64 -9.00 -16.11
C PHE A 29 -16.92 -10.49 -16.42
N PRO A 30 -17.04 -10.89 -17.70
CA PRO A 30 -17.37 -12.26 -18.07
C PRO A 30 -16.17 -13.19 -17.84
N ILE A 31 -16.44 -14.41 -17.38
CA ILE A 31 -15.42 -15.44 -17.17
C ILE A 31 -15.02 -16.11 -18.51
N ASN A 32 -15.95 -16.14 -19.47
CA ASN A 32 -15.74 -16.80 -20.76
C ASN A 32 -15.22 -15.79 -21.79
N GLU A 33 -14.12 -16.12 -22.46
CA GLU A 33 -13.45 -15.29 -23.46
C GLU A 33 -14.37 -14.89 -24.62
N LYS A 34 -15.19 -15.83 -25.14
CA LYS A 34 -16.16 -15.55 -26.21
C LYS A 34 -17.16 -14.45 -25.81
N ASN A 35 -17.58 -14.46 -24.55
CA ASN A 35 -18.48 -13.45 -24.02
C ASN A 35 -17.76 -12.12 -23.77
N LEU A 36 -16.47 -12.14 -23.48
CA LEU A 36 -15.66 -10.94 -23.29
C LEU A 36 -15.63 -10.09 -24.57
N ILE A 37 -15.39 -10.69 -25.73
CA ILE A 37 -15.37 -9.99 -27.02
C ILE A 37 -16.71 -9.30 -27.29
N LYS A 38 -17.83 -10.00 -27.05
CA LYS A 38 -19.18 -9.43 -27.21
C LYS A 38 -19.42 -8.24 -26.27
N VAL A 39 -19.00 -8.39 -25.00
CA VAL A 39 -19.16 -7.32 -23.99
C VAL A 39 -18.30 -6.12 -24.34
N ILE A 40 -17.05 -6.30 -24.77
CA ILE A 40 -16.17 -5.21 -25.21
C ILE A 40 -16.78 -4.47 -26.40
N SER A 41 -17.29 -5.17 -27.40
CA SER A 41 -17.95 -4.53 -28.55
C SER A 41 -19.18 -3.71 -28.14
N LYS A 42 -20.00 -4.25 -27.23
CA LYS A 42 -21.16 -3.53 -26.66
C LYS A 42 -20.72 -2.26 -25.91
N ILE A 43 -19.65 -2.36 -25.11
CA ILE A 43 -19.09 -1.23 -24.35
C ILE A 43 -18.58 -0.14 -25.28
N ASN A 44 -17.78 -0.50 -26.29
CA ASN A 44 -17.28 0.43 -27.30
C ASN A 44 -18.41 1.17 -27.99
N ASN A 45 -19.46 0.47 -28.39
CA ASN A 45 -20.64 1.10 -29.00
C ASN A 45 -21.37 2.01 -28.02
N SER A 46 -21.46 1.63 -26.73
CA SER A 46 -22.08 2.47 -25.73
C SER A 46 -21.28 3.76 -25.49
N ILE A 47 -19.94 3.66 -25.35
CA ILE A 47 -19.07 4.81 -25.17
C ILE A 47 -19.12 5.76 -26.37
N LYS A 48 -19.03 5.19 -27.59
CA LYS A 48 -19.13 6.00 -28.83
C LYS A 48 -20.45 6.78 -28.95
N LYS A 49 -21.56 6.17 -28.51
CA LYS A 49 -22.90 6.82 -28.59
C LYS A 49 -23.15 7.84 -27.48
N SER A 50 -22.62 7.63 -26.30
CA SER A 50 -22.98 8.41 -25.11
C SER A 50 -21.89 9.35 -24.64
N SER A 51 -20.63 9.13 -25.08
CA SER A 51 -19.42 9.81 -24.54
C SER A 51 -19.29 9.69 -23.01
N LEU A 52 -19.91 8.67 -22.42
CA LEU A 52 -19.90 8.41 -21.00
C LEU A 52 -19.07 7.16 -20.67
N PRO A 53 -18.45 7.09 -19.47
CA PRO A 53 -17.69 5.93 -19.05
C PRO A 53 -18.58 4.68 -18.88
N TYR A 54 -17.95 3.53 -18.96
CA TYR A 54 -18.57 2.24 -18.71
C TYR A 54 -17.70 1.43 -17.75
N ALA A 55 -18.27 0.83 -16.72
CA ALA A 55 -17.55 0.07 -15.71
C ALA A 55 -17.73 -1.45 -15.90
N LEU A 56 -16.63 -2.20 -15.96
CA LEU A 56 -16.63 -3.65 -15.85
C LEU A 56 -16.18 -4.01 -14.42
N ILE A 57 -17.06 -4.71 -13.70
CA ILE A 57 -16.81 -5.11 -12.31
C ILE A 57 -16.23 -6.52 -12.32
N MET A 58 -14.92 -6.62 -12.09
CA MET A 58 -14.23 -7.89 -11.98
C MET A 58 -14.40 -8.47 -10.57
N ARG A 59 -14.86 -9.72 -10.49
CA ARG A 59 -14.92 -10.46 -9.23
C ARG A 59 -13.61 -11.19 -8.98
N LYS A 60 -13.35 -11.51 -7.73
CA LYS A 60 -12.21 -12.35 -7.35
C LYS A 60 -12.23 -13.67 -8.17
N GLU A 61 -11.05 -14.12 -8.56
CA GLU A 61 -10.87 -15.37 -9.32
C GLU A 61 -11.49 -15.38 -10.73
N THR A 62 -11.87 -14.22 -11.25
CA THR A 62 -12.41 -14.11 -12.62
C THR A 62 -11.35 -14.36 -13.70
N VAL A 63 -10.09 -14.04 -13.42
CA VAL A 63 -8.94 -14.25 -14.32
C VAL A 63 -7.93 -15.18 -13.68
N LYS A 64 -7.21 -15.94 -14.53
CA LYS A 64 -6.14 -16.81 -14.06
C LYS A 64 -4.94 -16.00 -13.57
N LYS A 65 -4.18 -16.58 -12.64
CA LYS A 65 -2.90 -16.04 -12.25
C LYS A 65 -1.90 -16.19 -13.39
N GLU A 66 -1.16 -15.15 -13.67
CA GLU A 66 0.01 -15.20 -14.55
C GLU A 66 1.27 -14.84 -13.77
N GLU A 67 2.40 -15.38 -14.22
CA GLU A 67 3.69 -15.04 -13.67
C GLU A 67 4.12 -13.64 -14.10
N LEU A 68 4.69 -12.89 -13.18
CA LEU A 68 5.20 -11.55 -13.44
C LEU A 68 6.45 -11.62 -14.33
N LYS A 69 6.31 -11.21 -15.59
CA LYS A 69 7.43 -11.10 -16.56
C LYS A 69 8.01 -9.69 -16.53
N GLN A 70 8.79 -9.39 -15.52
CA GLN A 70 9.38 -8.07 -15.34
C GLN A 70 10.88 -8.08 -15.69
N LYS A 71 11.31 -7.18 -16.59
CA LYS A 71 12.74 -6.98 -16.88
C LYS A 71 13.36 -6.17 -15.74
N LYS A 72 14.53 -6.61 -15.24
CA LYS A 72 15.31 -5.81 -14.30
C LYS A 72 15.83 -4.57 -15.04
N PHE A 73 15.44 -3.38 -14.60
CA PHE A 73 16.01 -2.14 -15.10
C PHE A 73 17.31 -1.85 -14.35
N PHE A 74 18.40 -1.74 -15.08
CA PHE A 74 19.65 -1.22 -14.53
C PHE A 74 19.54 0.30 -14.41
N ILE A 75 19.45 0.78 -13.19
CA ILE A 75 19.40 2.21 -12.92
C ILE A 75 20.83 2.76 -13.02
N LYS A 76 21.04 3.70 -13.95
CA LYS A 76 22.30 4.43 -14.05
C LYS A 76 22.64 5.10 -12.71
N LYS A 77 23.94 5.13 -12.40
CA LYS A 77 24.54 5.64 -11.15
C LYS A 77 23.74 6.76 -10.48
N ARG A 78 23.22 6.49 -9.29
CA ARG A 78 22.65 7.49 -8.37
C ARG A 78 23.75 8.11 -7.52
N SER A 79 23.47 9.24 -6.87
CA SER A 79 24.33 9.79 -5.81
C SER A 79 24.70 8.70 -4.82
N THR A 80 25.93 8.69 -4.36
CA THR A 80 26.43 7.67 -3.43
C THR A 80 25.68 7.82 -2.10
N PRO A 81 24.92 6.82 -1.65
CA PRO A 81 24.28 6.88 -0.35
C PRO A 81 25.35 6.81 0.75
N ILE A 82 25.09 7.46 1.86
CA ILE A 82 25.89 7.30 3.08
C ILE A 82 25.55 5.92 3.64
N ILE A 83 26.48 4.97 3.57
CA ILE A 83 26.30 3.62 4.06
C ILE A 83 26.98 3.52 5.43
N PHE A 84 26.19 3.55 6.50
CA PHE A 84 26.69 3.38 7.87
C PHE A 84 27.04 1.94 8.21
N TYR A 85 26.59 0.99 7.38
CA TYR A 85 26.73 -0.44 7.67
C TYR A 85 27.02 -1.25 6.40
N LYS A 86 28.15 -1.96 6.41
CA LYS A 86 28.57 -2.84 5.31
C LYS A 86 28.54 -4.29 5.78
N LYS A 87 27.39 -4.95 5.79
CA LYS A 87 27.34 -6.41 5.96
C LYS A 87 27.12 -7.11 4.62
N LYS A 88 27.74 -8.29 4.46
CA LYS A 88 27.55 -9.15 3.28
C LYS A 88 26.13 -9.72 3.19
N LYS A 89 25.41 -9.86 4.31
CA LYS A 89 24.06 -10.43 4.38
C LYS A 89 23.08 -9.40 4.89
N ILE A 90 22.14 -9.04 4.03
CA ILE A 90 21.04 -8.14 4.38
C ILE A 90 20.06 -8.89 5.31
N PRO A 91 19.67 -8.33 6.48
CA PRO A 91 18.71 -8.96 7.35
C PRO A 91 17.31 -8.98 6.72
N THR A 92 16.49 -9.95 7.13
CA THR A 92 15.08 -9.98 6.74
C THR A 92 14.31 -8.84 7.43
N ARG A 93 13.18 -8.39 6.83
CA ARG A 93 12.29 -7.38 7.44
C ARG A 93 11.90 -7.79 8.85
N TYR A 94 11.54 -9.06 9.08
CA TYR A 94 11.19 -9.58 10.39
C TYR A 94 12.29 -9.35 11.44
N LYS A 95 13.56 -9.64 11.11
CA LYS A 95 14.70 -9.38 11.99
C LYS A 95 14.94 -7.91 12.26
N ILE A 96 14.71 -7.06 11.26
CA ILE A 96 14.80 -5.60 11.44
C ILE A 96 13.72 -5.14 12.43
N LEU A 97 12.48 -5.59 12.26
CA LEU A 97 11.37 -5.25 13.15
C LEU A 97 11.59 -5.76 14.58
N GLU A 98 12.08 -6.99 14.73
CA GLU A 98 12.45 -7.55 16.03
C GLU A 98 13.50 -6.68 16.75
N GLU A 99 14.52 -6.23 16.04
CA GLU A 99 15.56 -5.39 16.61
C GLU A 99 15.07 -3.98 16.95
N ILE A 100 14.23 -3.39 16.08
CA ILE A 100 13.56 -2.12 16.35
C ILE A 100 12.71 -2.24 17.61
N GLN A 101 11.93 -3.32 17.75
CA GLN A 101 11.02 -3.52 18.87
C GLN A 101 11.74 -3.61 20.23
N LYS A 102 12.94 -4.21 20.29
CA LYS A 102 13.77 -4.21 21.50
C LYS A 102 14.14 -2.80 22.00
N ASN A 103 14.16 -1.82 21.09
CA ASN A 103 14.53 -0.45 21.36
C ASN A 103 13.33 0.49 21.54
N ILE A 104 12.09 -0.03 21.41
CA ILE A 104 10.86 0.74 21.62
C ILE A 104 10.42 0.59 23.07
N ASN A 105 10.05 1.72 23.66
CA ASN A 105 9.44 1.77 24.99
C ASN A 105 8.12 2.52 24.96
N ASN A 106 7.40 2.57 26.06
CA ASN A 106 6.08 3.20 26.17
C ASN A 106 6.05 4.72 25.89
N LYS A 107 7.22 5.36 25.77
CA LYS A 107 7.34 6.79 25.43
C LYS A 107 7.35 7.04 23.92
N ILE A 108 7.45 5.99 23.11
CA ILE A 108 7.46 6.05 21.66
C ILE A 108 6.12 5.51 21.13
N ALA A 109 5.39 6.30 20.37
CA ALA A 109 4.24 5.82 19.62
C ALA A 109 4.69 5.35 18.23
N VAL A 110 4.26 4.16 17.83
CA VAL A 110 4.63 3.54 16.55
C VAL A 110 3.44 3.56 15.61
N ILE A 111 3.68 4.02 14.40
CA ILE A 111 2.70 4.00 13.31
C ILE A 111 3.25 3.11 12.20
N ALA A 112 2.67 1.94 12.03
CA ALA A 112 3.09 0.98 11.03
C ALA A 112 2.23 1.07 9.78
N THR A 113 2.88 1.05 8.62
CA THR A 113 2.22 1.02 7.32
C THR A 113 1.40 -0.26 7.13
N THR A 114 0.42 -0.20 6.24
CA THR A 114 -0.33 -1.40 5.82
C THR A 114 0.58 -2.41 5.10
N GLY A 115 0.14 -3.64 5.01
CA GLY A 115 0.85 -4.72 4.34
C GLY A 115 1.68 -5.57 5.29
N LYS A 116 2.75 -6.18 4.77
CA LYS A 116 3.54 -7.16 5.53
C LYS A 116 4.28 -6.55 6.72
N THR A 117 4.76 -5.31 6.62
CA THR A 117 5.45 -4.62 7.72
C THR A 117 4.57 -4.53 8.97
N GLY A 118 3.33 -4.05 8.83
CA GLY A 118 2.41 -3.96 9.96
C GLY A 118 2.01 -5.33 10.50
N ARG A 119 1.79 -6.32 9.63
CA ARG A 119 1.42 -7.69 10.04
C ARG A 119 2.54 -8.39 10.80
N GLU A 120 3.78 -8.29 10.33
CA GLU A 120 4.95 -8.87 11.00
C GLU A 120 5.21 -8.20 12.34
N LEU A 121 5.08 -6.87 12.42
CA LEU A 121 5.18 -6.15 13.69
C LEU A 121 4.13 -6.63 14.70
N PHE A 122 2.88 -6.77 14.27
CA PHE A 122 1.79 -7.29 15.10
C PHE A 122 2.07 -8.72 15.59
N THR A 123 2.59 -9.58 14.71
CA THR A 123 2.93 -10.97 15.06
C THR A 123 4.06 -11.05 16.08
N LEU A 124 5.03 -10.13 16.01
CA LEU A 124 6.13 -10.07 16.96
C LEU A 124 5.66 -9.73 18.36
N ASN A 125 4.91 -8.67 18.51
CA ASN A 125 4.32 -8.23 19.77
C ASN A 125 3.39 -7.04 19.50
N ASP A 126 2.16 -7.11 20.00
CA ASP A 126 1.21 -5.99 19.94
C ASP A 126 1.29 -5.15 21.21
N CYS A 127 1.40 -3.85 21.05
CA CYS A 127 1.56 -2.91 22.15
C CYS A 127 0.51 -1.78 22.07
N LYS A 128 0.06 -1.28 23.21
CA LYS A 128 -0.94 -0.19 23.33
C LYS A 128 -0.53 1.12 22.67
N ASN A 129 0.76 1.32 22.42
CA ASN A 129 1.34 2.48 21.76
C ASN A 129 1.59 2.26 20.26
N TYR A 130 1.07 1.17 19.67
CA TYR A 130 1.17 0.87 18.26
C TYR A 130 -0.15 1.18 17.55
N PHE A 131 -0.04 1.81 16.40
CA PHE A 131 -1.13 2.04 15.47
C PHE A 131 -0.81 1.36 14.14
N TYR A 132 -1.65 0.44 13.74
CA TYR A 132 -1.52 -0.27 12.46
C TYR A 132 -2.45 0.38 11.45
N GLN A 133 -1.88 0.98 10.44
CA GLN A 133 -2.69 1.51 9.36
C GLN A 133 -3.23 0.37 8.50
N VAL A 134 -4.55 0.29 8.38
CA VAL A 134 -5.23 -0.69 7.52
C VAL A 134 -5.84 0.04 6.34
N GLY A 135 -5.44 -0.35 5.11
CA GLY A 135 -5.80 0.37 3.89
C GLY A 135 -4.98 1.66 3.71
N SER A 136 -5.36 2.50 2.76
CA SER A 136 -4.71 3.81 2.48
C SER A 136 -3.18 3.77 2.49
N MET A 137 -2.58 2.83 1.75
CA MET A 137 -1.12 2.66 1.67
C MET A 137 -0.42 3.99 1.36
N GLY A 138 0.65 4.28 2.09
CA GLY A 138 1.42 5.53 1.99
C GLY A 138 0.97 6.65 2.92
N CYS A 139 -0.15 6.51 3.66
CA CYS A 139 -0.61 7.56 4.57
C CYS A 139 -0.02 7.47 5.99
N ALA A 140 0.75 6.43 6.33
CA ALA A 140 1.33 6.27 7.67
C ALA A 140 2.20 7.47 8.08
N SER A 141 3.03 7.96 7.17
CA SER A 141 3.89 9.12 7.39
C SER A 141 3.10 10.43 7.62
N ALA A 142 1.98 10.62 6.91
CA ALA A 142 1.12 11.79 7.10
C ALA A 142 0.39 11.74 8.45
N ILE A 143 -0.12 10.57 8.84
CA ILE A 143 -0.73 10.35 10.16
C ILE A 143 0.30 10.66 11.26
N ALA A 144 1.50 10.13 11.11
CA ALA A 144 2.59 10.33 12.06
C ALA A 144 2.99 11.79 12.19
N LEU A 145 3.03 12.55 11.09
CA LEU A 145 3.27 13.99 11.13
C LEU A 145 2.19 14.69 11.96
N GLY A 146 0.91 14.38 11.70
CA GLY A 146 -0.20 14.96 12.46
C GLY A 146 -0.08 14.70 13.97
N VAL A 147 0.28 13.46 14.35
CA VAL A 147 0.51 13.11 15.75
C VAL A 147 1.74 13.79 16.31
N ALA A 148 2.83 13.87 15.56
CA ALA A 148 4.07 14.51 15.99
C ALA A 148 3.90 16.01 16.27
N LEU A 149 3.14 16.71 15.43
CA LEU A 149 2.85 18.14 15.60
C LEU A 149 1.94 18.42 16.82
N ASN A 150 1.14 17.44 17.25
CA ASN A 150 0.17 17.59 18.34
C ASN A 150 0.54 16.79 19.60
N SER A 151 1.74 16.23 19.69
CA SER A 151 2.19 15.41 20.82
C SER A 151 3.64 15.71 21.17
N LYS A 152 3.96 15.60 22.47
CA LYS A 152 5.35 15.64 22.97
C LYS A 152 6.05 14.26 22.93
N LYS A 153 5.29 13.19 22.62
CA LYS A 153 5.86 11.83 22.50
C LYS A 153 6.75 11.73 21.27
N LYS A 154 7.73 10.87 21.32
CA LYS A 154 8.45 10.45 20.11
C LYS A 154 7.53 9.59 19.25
N ILE A 155 7.49 9.86 17.97
CA ILE A 155 6.68 9.15 16.99
C ILE A 155 7.63 8.42 16.05
N MET A 156 7.40 7.15 15.85
CA MET A 156 8.16 6.31 14.90
C MET A 156 7.23 5.81 13.81
N VAL A 157 7.58 6.06 12.57
CA VAL A 157 6.91 5.46 11.40
C VAL A 157 7.71 4.27 10.92
N LEU A 158 7.07 3.15 10.76
CA LEU A 158 7.61 1.98 10.08
C LEU A 158 6.93 1.85 8.73
N ASP A 159 7.64 2.21 7.67
CA ASP A 159 7.10 2.29 6.32
C ASP A 159 7.81 1.33 5.36
N GLY A 160 7.21 1.08 4.23
CA GLY A 160 7.79 0.32 3.13
C GLY A 160 8.03 1.21 1.91
N ASP A 161 8.95 0.82 1.05
CA ASP A 161 9.30 1.50 -0.20
C ASP A 161 8.09 1.76 -1.09
N GLY A 162 7.28 0.75 -1.35
CA GLY A 162 6.06 0.91 -2.14
C GLY A 162 5.04 1.86 -1.50
N ALA A 163 4.89 1.85 -0.17
CA ALA A 163 4.01 2.76 0.54
C ALA A 163 4.54 4.21 0.47
N LEU A 164 5.84 4.41 0.66
CA LEU A 164 6.47 5.72 0.52
C LEU A 164 6.24 6.31 -0.87
N LEU A 165 6.46 5.51 -1.94
CA LEU A 165 6.27 5.96 -3.32
C LEU A 165 4.83 6.37 -3.62
N MET A 166 3.84 5.68 -3.07
CA MET A 166 2.43 6.02 -3.28
C MET A 166 2.05 7.40 -2.75
N LYS A 167 2.75 7.92 -1.74
CA LYS A 167 2.48 9.22 -1.11
C LYS A 167 3.77 9.99 -0.80
N MET A 168 4.72 9.95 -1.72
CA MET A 168 6.04 10.58 -1.57
C MET A 168 5.96 12.08 -1.28
N GLY A 169 4.90 12.77 -1.73
CA GLY A 169 4.63 14.17 -1.38
C GLY A 169 4.57 14.45 0.12
N ASN A 170 4.28 13.44 0.96
CA ASN A 170 4.32 13.59 2.41
C ASN A 170 5.71 13.97 2.92
N MET A 171 6.78 13.55 2.23
CA MET A 171 8.16 13.89 2.62
C MET A 171 8.42 15.39 2.50
N SER A 172 7.87 16.05 1.49
CA SER A 172 7.93 17.51 1.36
C SER A 172 7.24 18.20 2.53
N THR A 173 6.05 17.73 2.92
CA THR A 173 5.30 18.29 4.06
C THR A 173 6.03 18.05 5.39
N ILE A 174 6.61 16.86 5.60
CA ILE A 174 7.42 16.56 6.79
C ILE A 174 8.66 17.45 6.83
N GLY A 175 9.35 17.59 5.68
CA GLY A 175 10.53 18.44 5.55
C GLY A 175 10.24 19.93 5.83
N ALA A 176 9.08 20.43 5.41
CA ALA A 176 8.64 21.80 5.69
C ALA A 176 8.33 22.02 7.18
N ASN A 177 7.73 21.04 7.86
CA ASN A 177 7.35 21.16 9.28
C ASN A 177 8.51 20.80 10.25
N GLN A 178 9.49 20.03 9.83
CA GLN A 178 10.68 19.62 10.59
C GLN A 178 10.37 19.14 12.02
N PRO A 179 9.45 18.18 12.24
CA PRO A 179 9.08 17.74 13.59
C PRO A 179 10.26 17.03 14.27
N LYS A 180 10.76 17.61 15.38
CA LYS A 180 11.95 17.10 16.11
C LYS A 180 11.72 15.75 16.80
N ASN A 181 10.47 15.35 16.94
CA ASN A 181 10.05 14.12 17.63
C ASN A 181 9.59 13.01 16.67
N LEU A 182 9.77 13.15 15.34
CA LEU A 182 9.40 12.16 14.34
C LEU A 182 10.64 11.41 13.84
N ILE A 183 10.55 10.09 13.86
CA ILE A 183 11.53 9.17 13.26
C ILE A 183 10.81 8.42 12.16
N HIS A 184 11.28 8.49 10.92
CA HIS A 184 10.74 7.73 9.80
C HIS A 184 11.74 6.64 9.38
N ILE A 185 11.37 5.38 9.57
CA ILE A 185 12.15 4.21 9.18
C ILE A 185 11.53 3.62 7.93
N LEU A 186 12.28 3.61 6.85
CA LEU A 186 11.91 3.00 5.58
C LEU A 186 12.59 1.65 5.44
N ILE A 187 11.79 0.60 5.28
CA ILE A 187 12.26 -0.75 5.00
C ILE A 187 12.07 -1.00 3.52
N ASP A 188 13.18 -1.00 2.79
CA ASP A 188 13.22 -1.15 1.34
C ASP A 188 13.61 -2.58 0.96
N ASN A 189 12.73 -3.25 0.21
CA ASN A 189 12.99 -4.55 -0.39
C ASN A 189 12.91 -4.51 -1.93
N ASN A 190 12.85 -3.30 -2.51
CA ASN A 190 12.77 -3.01 -3.94
C ASN A 190 11.53 -3.56 -4.65
N VAL A 191 10.47 -3.96 -3.94
CA VAL A 191 9.26 -4.51 -4.55
C VAL A 191 7.99 -4.19 -3.76
N HIS A 192 6.88 -4.06 -4.45
CA HIS A 192 5.53 -4.04 -3.86
C HIS A 192 5.12 -5.44 -3.39
N ASP A 193 5.75 -5.92 -2.32
CA ASP A 193 5.67 -7.30 -1.84
C ASP A 193 4.26 -7.75 -1.40
N SER A 194 3.39 -6.83 -0.98
CA SER A 194 2.02 -7.13 -0.55
C SER A 194 1.00 -7.21 -1.70
N THR A 195 1.38 -6.89 -2.92
CA THR A 195 0.48 -6.89 -4.09
C THR A 195 0.94 -7.89 -5.15
N GLY A 196 1.88 -7.57 -6.01
CA GLY A 196 2.28 -8.43 -7.11
C GLY A 196 3.78 -8.48 -7.33
N GLN A 197 4.57 -8.06 -6.35
CA GLN A 197 6.04 -8.01 -6.43
C GLN A 197 6.60 -7.17 -7.58
N GLN A 198 5.82 -6.17 -8.02
CA GLN A 198 6.32 -5.17 -8.97
C GLN A 198 7.49 -4.41 -8.34
N LEU A 199 8.48 -4.05 -9.16
CA LEU A 199 9.62 -3.25 -8.70
C LEU A 199 9.17 -1.85 -8.23
N THR A 200 9.78 -1.36 -7.18
CA THR A 200 9.62 -0.02 -6.64
C THR A 200 10.64 0.94 -7.19
#